data_be106ecd7da242a1718d0cc69e1eb22d
#
_entry.id   be106ecd7da242a1718d0cc69e1eb22d
#
_cell.length_a   1.000
_cell.length_b   1.000
_cell.length_c   1.000
_cell.angle_alpha   90.00
_cell.angle_beta   90.00
_cell.angle_gamma   90.00
#
_symmetry.space_group_name_H-M   'P 1'
#
loop_
_entity.id
_entity.type
_entity.pdbx_description
1 polymer ?
#
loop_
_entity_poly.entity_id
_entity_poly.type
_entity_poly.pdbx_seq_one_letter_code
_entity_poly.pdbx_strand_id
1 'polypeptide(L)'
;FFFFIFMASTFFYFLFLHYALPICLTDSSCDIPQEMAEKYGIDIMSFHILLDDVDYVERVDCTNTEFYDKMRAAKGVPSTAAITPIQFCEKYCQYVDEGYTDVIHVPINKSGSSTYNNALMAQGMLREERPEHHLKIHLLDPHTYSMVFGWYLCEMARKLQNGAEIRHVIHEFERQMNCMEVVLGPYSLRQMKKSGRISAAAAVMGE
;
A
#
# COMPACT_ATOMS: atom_id res chain seq x y z
N PHE A 1 -9.89 29.10 36.36
CA PHE A 1 -10.78 29.26 35.18
C PHE A 1 -9.97 29.23 33.86
N PHE A 2 -8.80 29.84 33.83
CA PHE A 2 -7.94 29.84 32.64
C PHE A 2 -7.32 28.48 32.29
N PHE A 3 -7.04 27.62 33.28
CA PHE A 3 -6.45 26.30 33.07
C PHE A 3 -7.43 25.32 32.41
N PHE A 4 -8.72 25.43 32.70
CA PHE A 4 -9.74 24.58 32.11
C PHE A 4 -10.03 24.89 30.64
N ILE A 5 -9.90 26.16 30.24
CA ILE A 5 -10.10 26.58 28.84
C ILE A 5 -8.93 26.10 27.96
N PHE A 6 -7.70 26.09 28.52
CA PHE A 6 -6.52 25.59 27.80
C PHE A 6 -6.57 24.07 27.56
N MET A 7 -6.99 23.31 28.56
CA MET A 7 -7.15 21.86 28.44
C MET A 7 -8.30 21.48 27.48
N ALA A 8 -9.40 22.22 27.52
CA ALA A 8 -10.53 21.99 26.60
C ALA A 8 -10.15 22.34 25.16
N SER A 9 -9.38 23.41 24.91
CA SER A 9 -8.94 23.75 23.55
C SER A 9 -7.92 22.75 23.00
N THR A 10 -7.00 22.26 23.84
CA THR A 10 -6.00 21.25 23.42
C THR A 10 -6.65 19.89 23.15
N PHE A 11 -7.64 19.50 23.97
CA PHE A 11 -8.42 18.28 23.77
C PHE A 11 -9.32 18.38 22.52
N PHE A 12 -9.94 19.53 22.28
CA PHE A 12 -10.70 19.82 21.08
C PHE A 12 -9.82 19.86 19.82
N TYR A 13 -8.61 20.42 19.89
CA TYR A 13 -7.64 20.39 18.80
C TYR A 13 -7.18 18.96 18.50
N PHE A 14 -6.94 18.15 19.52
CA PHE A 14 -6.58 16.73 19.36
C PHE A 14 -7.74 15.91 18.76
N LEU A 15 -8.99 16.16 19.17
CA LEU A 15 -10.17 15.52 18.58
C LEU A 15 -10.37 15.95 17.11
N PHE A 16 -10.24 17.23 16.79
CA PHE A 16 -10.41 17.71 15.42
C PHE A 16 -9.26 17.28 14.48
N LEU A 17 -8.03 17.13 14.97
CA LEU A 17 -6.91 16.65 14.18
C LEU A 17 -7.03 15.16 13.83
N HIS A 18 -7.72 14.35 14.61
CA HIS A 18 -7.96 12.93 14.30
C HIS A 18 -9.07 12.70 13.26
N TYR A 19 -10.01 13.64 13.13
CA TYR A 19 -11.16 13.49 12.22
C TYR A 19 -11.00 14.13 10.85
N ALA A 20 -9.90 14.78 10.58
CA ALA A 20 -9.74 15.58 9.36
C ALA A 20 -8.55 15.19 8.47
N LEU A 21 -7.69 14.27 8.90
CA LEU A 21 -6.55 13.85 8.08
C LEU A 21 -6.91 12.62 7.26
N PRO A 22 -6.71 12.66 5.94
CA PRO A 22 -6.82 11.46 5.14
C PRO A 22 -5.73 10.46 5.54
N ILE A 23 -6.07 9.17 5.54
CA ILE A 23 -5.09 8.11 5.74
C ILE A 23 -4.55 7.61 4.40
N CYS A 24 -3.26 7.34 4.36
CA CYS A 24 -2.63 6.68 3.23
C CYS A 24 -2.55 5.17 3.49
N LEU A 25 -3.02 4.37 2.55
CA LEU A 25 -2.97 2.92 2.56
C LEU A 25 -2.17 2.41 1.37
N THR A 26 -1.33 1.42 1.59
CA THR A 26 -0.59 0.71 0.53
C THR A 26 -0.38 -0.76 0.90
N ASP A 27 0.35 -1.49 0.08
CA ASP A 27 0.79 -2.85 0.36
C ASP A 27 2.32 -2.95 0.51
N SER A 28 2.80 -4.10 0.96
CA SER A 28 4.21 -4.31 1.28
C SER A 28 5.16 -4.18 0.08
N SER A 29 4.66 -4.20 -1.16
CA SER A 29 5.48 -3.97 -2.36
C SER A 29 5.99 -2.52 -2.50
N CYS A 30 5.54 -1.61 -1.63
CA CYS A 30 6.01 -0.22 -1.62
C CYS A 30 7.46 -0.06 -1.16
N ASP A 31 8.01 -1.06 -0.47
CA ASP A 31 9.35 -1.05 0.16
C ASP A 31 9.62 0.15 1.08
N ILE A 32 8.59 0.84 1.53
CA ILE A 32 8.73 1.95 2.49
C ILE A 32 9.29 1.40 3.81
N PRO A 33 10.41 1.94 4.34
CA PRO A 33 10.90 1.56 5.65
C PRO A 33 9.85 1.78 6.73
N GLN A 34 9.81 0.88 7.73
CA GLN A 34 8.82 0.92 8.82
C GLN A 34 8.81 2.28 9.53
N GLU A 35 9.99 2.82 9.83
CA GLU A 35 10.15 4.12 10.48
C GLU A 35 9.53 5.28 9.66
N MET A 36 9.60 5.19 8.33
CA MET A 36 8.99 6.19 7.44
C MET A 36 7.47 6.03 7.39
N ALA A 37 6.97 4.78 7.35
CA ALA A 37 5.53 4.51 7.38
C ALA A 37 4.90 5.06 8.68
N GLU A 38 5.51 4.78 9.83
CA GLU A 38 5.08 5.29 11.12
C GLU A 38 5.15 6.83 11.19
N LYS A 39 6.24 7.41 10.74
CA LYS A 39 6.45 8.87 10.72
C LYS A 39 5.38 9.61 9.92
N TYR A 40 4.96 9.04 8.81
CA TYR A 40 4.00 9.68 7.90
C TYR A 40 2.57 9.14 8.04
N GLY A 41 2.32 8.21 8.97
CA GLY A 41 1.00 7.62 9.18
C GLY A 41 0.49 6.88 7.95
N ILE A 42 1.36 6.05 7.34
CA ILE A 42 1.03 5.23 6.18
C ILE A 42 0.76 3.81 6.65
N ASP A 43 -0.44 3.31 6.41
CA ASP A 43 -0.78 1.92 6.66
C ASP A 43 -0.27 1.03 5.53
N ILE A 44 0.36 -0.09 5.89
CA ILE A 44 0.90 -1.05 4.93
C ILE A 44 0.28 -2.42 5.20
N MET A 45 -0.45 -2.95 4.21
CA MET A 45 -0.95 -4.32 4.25
C MET A 45 0.07 -5.27 3.64
N SER A 46 0.37 -6.34 4.34
CA SER A 46 1.41 -7.31 3.95
C SER A 46 0.88 -8.35 2.97
N PHE A 47 1.70 -8.70 1.97
CA PHE A 47 1.48 -9.88 1.15
C PHE A 47 1.81 -11.16 1.92
N HIS A 48 1.18 -12.24 1.52
CA HIS A 48 1.56 -13.59 1.89
C HIS A 48 2.52 -14.17 0.86
N ILE A 49 3.59 -14.80 1.33
CA ILE A 49 4.62 -15.42 0.49
C ILE A 49 4.73 -16.89 0.86
N LEU A 50 4.36 -17.76 -0.07
CA LEU A 50 4.49 -19.20 0.07
C LEU A 50 5.87 -19.64 -0.43
N LEU A 51 6.65 -20.31 0.43
CA LEU A 51 7.96 -20.87 0.12
C LEU A 51 8.09 -22.26 0.76
N ASP A 52 8.29 -23.29 -0.05
CA ASP A 52 8.39 -24.69 0.38
C ASP A 52 7.27 -25.10 1.37
N ASP A 53 6.00 -24.83 0.99
CA ASP A 53 4.78 -25.11 1.77
C ASP A 53 4.66 -24.32 3.11
N VAL A 54 5.53 -23.35 3.35
CA VAL A 54 5.42 -22.43 4.48
C VAL A 54 4.91 -21.08 4.00
N ASP A 55 3.84 -20.59 4.63
CA ASP A 55 3.29 -19.26 4.40
C ASP A 55 3.94 -18.25 5.32
N TYR A 56 4.49 -17.18 4.76
CA TYR A 56 5.09 -16.06 5.46
C TYR A 56 4.31 -14.79 5.20
N VAL A 57 3.99 -14.06 6.26
CA VAL A 57 3.46 -12.70 6.16
C VAL A 57 4.64 -11.74 6.01
N GLU A 58 4.75 -11.12 4.85
CA GLU A 58 5.86 -10.22 4.52
C GLU A 58 5.99 -9.10 5.55
N ARG A 59 7.22 -8.76 5.94
CA ARG A 59 7.55 -7.73 6.96
C ARG A 59 7.13 -8.05 8.39
N VAL A 60 6.40 -9.15 8.64
CA VAL A 60 5.92 -9.58 9.97
C VAL A 60 6.69 -10.78 10.47
N ASP A 61 6.74 -11.86 9.69
CA ASP A 61 7.32 -13.14 10.13
C ASP A 61 8.83 -13.21 9.99
N CYS A 62 9.41 -12.38 9.12
CA CYS A 62 10.86 -12.28 8.95
C CYS A 62 11.28 -10.96 8.29
N THR A 63 12.52 -10.59 8.52
CA THR A 63 13.18 -9.50 7.80
C THR A 63 13.50 -9.91 6.35
N ASN A 64 13.73 -8.92 5.48
CA ASN A 64 14.14 -9.19 4.09
C ASN A 64 15.40 -10.05 4.02
N THR A 65 16.40 -9.81 4.89
CA THR A 65 17.64 -10.58 4.93
C THR A 65 17.37 -12.04 5.29
N GLU A 66 16.61 -12.30 6.34
CA GLU A 66 16.22 -13.65 6.74
C GLU A 66 15.40 -14.37 5.66
N PHE A 67 14.52 -13.65 4.98
CA PHE A 67 13.74 -14.23 3.87
C PHE A 67 14.66 -14.60 2.69
N TYR A 68 15.64 -13.77 2.33
CA TYR A 68 16.61 -14.12 1.28
C TYR A 68 17.47 -15.32 1.65
N ASP A 69 17.82 -15.51 2.93
CA ASP A 69 18.54 -16.71 3.38
C ASP A 69 17.66 -17.95 3.26
N LYS A 70 16.40 -17.87 3.65
CA LYS A 70 15.40 -18.93 3.45
C LYS A 70 15.25 -19.27 1.96
N MET A 71 15.16 -18.26 1.12
CA MET A 71 15.02 -18.42 -0.33
C MET A 71 16.23 -19.11 -0.99
N ARG A 72 17.46 -18.84 -0.49
CA ARG A 72 18.68 -19.53 -0.96
C ARG A 72 18.69 -21.00 -0.55
N ALA A 73 18.15 -21.34 0.62
CA ALA A 73 18.09 -22.71 1.14
C ALA A 73 16.90 -23.51 0.55
N ALA A 74 15.90 -22.84 0.01
CA ALA A 74 14.66 -23.44 -0.48
C ALA A 74 14.86 -24.27 -1.75
N LYS A 75 14.03 -25.31 -1.90
CA LYS A 75 13.97 -26.14 -3.10
C LYS A 75 13.06 -25.53 -4.18
N GLY A 76 12.02 -24.84 -3.75
CA GLY A 76 11.03 -24.16 -4.58
C GLY A 76 11.39 -22.74 -4.96
N VAL A 77 10.49 -22.10 -5.69
CA VAL A 77 10.52 -20.67 -6.00
C VAL A 77 9.36 -20.05 -5.23
N PRO A 78 9.58 -18.94 -4.51
CA PRO A 78 8.52 -18.29 -3.77
C PRO A 78 7.38 -17.85 -4.70
N SER A 79 6.16 -17.93 -4.21
CA SER A 79 4.97 -17.38 -4.84
C SER A 79 4.27 -16.44 -3.87
N THR A 80 3.63 -15.39 -4.41
CA THR A 80 2.90 -14.41 -3.62
C THR A 80 1.41 -14.53 -3.86
N ALA A 81 0.61 -14.35 -2.80
CA ALA A 81 -0.83 -14.20 -2.89
C ALA A 81 -1.20 -12.70 -2.85
N ALA A 82 -2.08 -12.27 -3.75
CA ALA A 82 -2.62 -10.91 -3.71
C ALA A 82 -3.52 -10.73 -2.49
N ILE A 83 -3.52 -9.53 -1.91
CA ILE A 83 -4.46 -9.15 -0.84
C ILE A 83 -5.88 -9.27 -1.39
N THR A 84 -6.74 -9.96 -0.66
CA THR A 84 -8.10 -10.31 -1.10
C THR A 84 -9.08 -9.14 -0.98
N PRO A 85 -10.22 -9.14 -1.71
CA PRO A 85 -11.26 -8.13 -1.53
C PRO A 85 -11.82 -8.09 -0.10
N ILE A 86 -11.91 -9.25 0.56
CA ILE A 86 -12.41 -9.35 1.94
C ILE A 86 -11.46 -8.61 2.89
N GLN A 87 -10.15 -8.85 2.80
CA GLN A 87 -9.16 -8.18 3.65
C GLN A 87 -9.18 -6.65 3.46
N PHE A 88 -9.33 -6.18 2.23
CA PHE A 88 -9.47 -4.74 1.97
C PHE A 88 -10.80 -4.19 2.50
N CYS A 89 -11.90 -4.92 2.36
CA CYS A 89 -13.19 -4.52 2.89
C CYS A 89 -13.14 -4.38 4.42
N GLU A 90 -12.57 -5.36 5.12
CA GLU A 90 -12.34 -5.32 6.56
C GLU A 90 -11.51 -4.08 6.96
N LYS A 91 -10.43 -3.79 6.21
CA LYS A 91 -9.59 -2.62 6.44
C LYS A 91 -10.35 -1.30 6.23
N TYR A 92 -11.17 -1.22 5.20
CA TYR A 92 -12.02 -0.04 4.96
C TYR A 92 -13.10 0.12 6.02
N CYS A 93 -13.72 -0.98 6.48
CA CYS A 93 -14.66 -0.96 7.62
C CYS A 93 -13.98 -0.43 8.88
N GLN A 94 -12.75 -0.87 9.16
CA GLN A 94 -11.95 -0.34 10.27
C GLN A 94 -11.81 1.19 10.16
N TYR A 95 -11.47 1.73 8.99
CA TYR A 95 -11.37 3.18 8.80
C TYR A 95 -12.68 3.92 8.97
N VAL A 96 -13.81 3.31 8.57
CA VAL A 96 -15.14 3.86 8.85
C VAL A 96 -15.39 3.93 10.36
N ASP A 97 -15.08 2.85 11.09
CA ASP A 97 -15.28 2.77 12.55
C ASP A 97 -14.33 3.74 13.31
N GLU A 98 -13.13 4.00 12.77
CA GLU A 98 -12.16 4.98 13.27
C GLU A 98 -12.52 6.43 12.90
N GLY A 99 -13.52 6.64 12.03
CA GLY A 99 -14.04 7.97 11.66
C GLY A 99 -13.23 8.70 10.57
N TYR A 100 -12.40 8.00 9.81
CA TYR A 100 -11.74 8.62 8.65
C TYR A 100 -12.75 9.01 7.58
N THR A 101 -12.51 10.13 6.90
CA THR A 101 -13.36 10.63 5.82
C THR A 101 -12.80 10.31 4.44
N ASP A 102 -11.49 10.17 4.34
CA ASP A 102 -10.78 9.93 3.09
C ASP A 102 -9.65 8.92 3.29
N VAL A 103 -9.54 7.97 2.38
CA VAL A 103 -8.42 7.02 2.26
C VAL A 103 -7.79 7.19 0.90
N ILE A 104 -6.49 7.46 0.86
CA ILE A 104 -5.71 7.42 -0.37
C ILE A 104 -5.03 6.06 -0.42
N HIS A 105 -5.55 5.17 -1.28
CA HIS A 105 -5.06 3.80 -1.42
C HIS A 105 -4.23 3.66 -2.70
N VAL A 106 -2.95 3.36 -2.52
CA VAL A 106 -1.98 3.14 -3.61
C VAL A 106 -1.44 1.71 -3.52
N PRO A 107 -2.13 0.73 -4.10
CA PRO A 107 -1.63 -0.64 -4.14
C PRO A 107 -0.56 -0.80 -5.23
N ILE A 108 0.06 -1.99 -5.27
CA ILE A 108 0.97 -2.38 -6.36
C ILE A 108 0.33 -2.16 -7.75
N ASN A 109 1.17 -1.90 -8.75
CA ASN A 109 0.79 -1.72 -10.16
C ASN A 109 -0.25 -2.77 -10.61
N LYS A 110 -1.38 -2.28 -11.13
CA LYS A 110 -2.52 -3.12 -11.56
C LYS A 110 -2.18 -4.08 -12.70
N SER A 111 -1.18 -3.78 -13.52
CA SER A 111 -0.78 -4.66 -14.61
C SER A 111 0.01 -5.89 -14.13
N GLY A 112 0.58 -5.84 -12.93
CA GLY A 112 1.41 -6.90 -12.35
C GLY A 112 0.73 -7.76 -11.28
N SER A 113 -0.43 -7.31 -10.76
CA SER A 113 -1.13 -7.98 -9.67
C SER A 113 -2.64 -7.74 -9.73
N SER A 114 -3.43 -8.70 -9.24
CA SER A 114 -4.87 -8.52 -9.02
C SER A 114 -5.22 -7.61 -7.84
N THR A 115 -4.24 -7.20 -7.03
CA THR A 115 -4.44 -6.43 -5.79
C THR A 115 -5.24 -5.14 -6.02
N TYR A 116 -4.93 -4.39 -7.08
CA TYR A 116 -5.70 -3.20 -7.45
C TYR A 116 -7.20 -3.51 -7.71
N ASN A 117 -7.47 -4.55 -8.50
CA ASN A 117 -8.84 -4.95 -8.81
C ASN A 117 -9.57 -5.48 -7.55
N ASN A 118 -8.85 -6.16 -6.66
CA ASN A 118 -9.39 -6.62 -5.38
C ASN A 118 -9.77 -5.43 -4.48
N ALA A 119 -8.95 -4.37 -4.46
CA ALA A 119 -9.27 -3.13 -3.75
C ALA A 119 -10.51 -2.43 -4.35
N LEU A 120 -10.65 -2.45 -5.67
CA LEU A 120 -11.84 -1.90 -6.35
C LEU A 120 -13.10 -2.71 -6.00
N MET A 121 -13.01 -4.04 -5.97
CA MET A 121 -14.12 -4.90 -5.51
C MET A 121 -14.50 -4.62 -4.06
N ALA A 122 -13.52 -4.43 -3.19
CA ALA A 122 -13.73 -4.14 -1.78
C ALA A 122 -14.50 -2.83 -1.56
N GLN A 123 -14.36 -1.82 -2.44
CA GLN A 123 -15.19 -0.60 -2.37
C GLN A 123 -16.68 -0.90 -2.62
N GLY A 124 -16.99 -1.88 -3.48
CA GLY A 124 -18.37 -2.37 -3.68
C GLY A 124 -18.90 -3.06 -2.43
N MET A 125 -18.11 -3.97 -1.86
CA MET A 125 -18.45 -4.69 -0.64
C MET A 125 -18.68 -3.75 0.56
N LEU A 126 -17.84 -2.72 0.72
CA LEU A 126 -18.00 -1.71 1.76
C LEU A 126 -19.36 -1.00 1.67
N ARG A 127 -19.80 -0.63 0.46
CA ARG A 127 -21.10 0.02 0.26
C ARG A 127 -22.29 -0.88 0.64
N GLU A 128 -22.14 -2.18 0.44
CA GLU A 128 -23.15 -3.17 0.82
C GLU A 128 -23.15 -3.41 2.33
N GLU A 129 -21.97 -3.49 2.94
CA GLU A 129 -21.81 -3.79 4.36
C GLU A 129 -22.07 -2.58 5.26
N ARG A 130 -21.71 -1.38 4.82
CA ARG A 130 -21.83 -0.10 5.53
C ARG A 130 -22.52 0.97 4.68
N PRO A 131 -23.81 0.84 4.32
CA PRO A 131 -24.47 1.73 3.35
C PRO A 131 -24.49 3.20 3.79
N GLU A 132 -24.42 3.48 5.07
CA GLU A 132 -24.44 4.84 5.63
C GLU A 132 -23.03 5.46 5.79
N HIS A 133 -21.97 4.77 5.33
CA HIS A 133 -20.63 5.32 5.44
C HIS A 133 -20.40 6.53 4.53
N HIS A 134 -19.54 7.45 4.97
CA HIS A 134 -19.13 8.63 4.19
C HIS A 134 -17.66 8.58 3.76
N LEU A 135 -16.96 7.45 3.99
CA LEU A 135 -15.57 7.25 3.62
C LEU A 135 -15.41 7.33 2.10
N LYS A 136 -14.51 8.21 1.65
CA LYS A 136 -14.09 8.32 0.26
C LYS A 136 -12.79 7.57 0.05
N ILE A 137 -12.76 6.63 -0.87
CA ILE A 137 -11.58 5.85 -1.19
C ILE A 137 -11.04 6.32 -2.54
N HIS A 138 -9.88 6.98 -2.52
CA HIS A 138 -9.14 7.41 -3.67
C HIS A 138 -8.15 6.31 -4.05
N LEU A 139 -8.55 5.42 -4.97
CA LEU A 139 -7.73 4.30 -5.40
C LEU A 139 -6.87 4.73 -6.59
N LEU A 140 -5.55 4.74 -6.42
CA LEU A 140 -4.57 5.22 -7.41
C LEU A 140 -3.71 4.06 -7.91
N ASP A 141 -3.47 4.00 -9.22
CA ASP A 141 -2.51 3.07 -9.80
C ASP A 141 -1.14 3.74 -9.95
N PRO A 142 -0.08 3.25 -9.29
CA PRO A 142 1.24 3.85 -9.40
C PRO A 142 1.95 3.55 -10.72
N HIS A 143 1.44 2.65 -11.56
CA HIS A 143 2.08 2.16 -12.81
C HIS A 143 3.51 1.62 -12.63
N THR A 144 3.96 1.43 -11.41
CA THR A 144 5.33 1.04 -11.06
C THR A 144 5.37 0.18 -9.79
N TYR A 145 6.57 -0.07 -9.27
CA TYR A 145 6.83 -0.98 -8.15
C TYR A 145 7.83 -0.36 -7.18
N SER A 146 7.87 -0.91 -5.95
CA SER A 146 8.90 -0.67 -4.95
C SER A 146 8.96 0.80 -4.49
N MET A 147 10.10 1.21 -3.97
CA MET A 147 10.35 2.58 -3.48
C MET A 147 10.11 3.68 -4.52
N VAL A 148 9.95 3.34 -5.80
CA VAL A 148 9.63 4.35 -6.82
C VAL A 148 8.30 5.03 -6.49
N PHE A 149 7.23 4.27 -6.24
CA PHE A 149 5.98 4.86 -5.79
C PHE A 149 5.94 5.09 -4.27
N GLY A 150 6.65 4.26 -3.49
CA GLY A 150 6.74 4.39 -2.06
C GLY A 150 7.28 5.74 -1.61
N TRP A 151 8.30 6.25 -2.29
CA TRP A 151 8.84 7.59 -2.02
C TRP A 151 7.80 8.70 -2.24
N TYR A 152 7.10 8.66 -3.38
CA TYR A 152 6.09 9.67 -3.70
C TYR A 152 4.86 9.57 -2.80
N LEU A 153 4.53 8.36 -2.33
CA LEU A 153 3.50 8.18 -1.31
C LEU A 153 3.90 8.81 0.03
N CYS A 154 5.16 8.67 0.45
CA CYS A 154 5.67 9.37 1.63
C CYS A 154 5.60 10.90 1.47
N GLU A 155 5.97 11.43 0.31
CA GLU A 155 5.87 12.87 0.03
C GLU A 155 4.41 13.34 0.03
N MET A 156 3.49 12.55 -0.52
CA MET A 156 2.05 12.82 -0.46
C MET A 156 1.56 12.87 0.99
N ALA A 157 1.85 11.83 1.78
CA ALA A 157 1.45 11.76 3.19
C ALA A 157 2.01 12.94 3.98
N ARG A 158 3.29 13.30 3.78
CA ARG A 158 3.93 14.48 4.39
C ARG A 158 3.20 15.78 4.05
N LYS A 159 2.81 15.97 2.78
CA LYS A 159 2.06 17.17 2.34
C LYS A 159 0.68 17.23 2.97
N LEU A 160 -0.01 16.11 3.07
CA LEU A 160 -1.33 16.01 3.72
C LEU A 160 -1.24 16.35 5.21
N GLN A 161 -0.22 15.84 5.93
CA GLN A 161 0.04 16.21 7.33
C GLN A 161 0.30 17.70 7.51
N ASN A 162 0.83 18.38 6.50
CA ASN A 162 1.03 19.84 6.48
C ASN A 162 -0.18 20.62 5.94
N GLY A 163 -1.35 19.99 5.78
CA GLY A 163 -2.59 20.64 5.41
C GLY A 163 -2.78 20.87 3.91
N ALA A 164 -2.04 20.16 3.05
CA ALA A 164 -2.27 20.26 1.61
C ALA A 164 -3.64 19.66 1.23
N GLU A 165 -4.27 20.21 0.21
CA GLU A 165 -5.56 19.72 -0.30
C GLU A 165 -5.41 18.35 -0.96
N ILE A 166 -6.31 17.40 -0.63
CA ILE A 166 -6.28 16.01 -1.12
C ILE A 166 -6.23 15.93 -2.65
N ARG A 167 -7.07 16.70 -3.34
CA ARG A 167 -7.12 16.69 -4.81
C ARG A 167 -5.81 17.15 -5.44
N HIS A 168 -5.17 18.13 -4.83
CA HIS A 168 -3.91 18.67 -5.31
C HIS A 168 -2.79 17.62 -5.20
N VAL A 169 -2.67 16.94 -4.07
CA VAL A 169 -1.62 15.94 -3.86
C VAL A 169 -1.87 14.68 -4.70
N ILE A 170 -3.13 14.27 -4.91
CA ILE A 170 -3.49 13.17 -5.81
C ILE A 170 -3.08 13.50 -7.25
N HIS A 171 -3.47 14.66 -7.76
CA HIS A 171 -3.12 15.08 -9.13
C HIS A 171 -1.60 15.17 -9.33
N GLU A 172 -0.88 15.68 -8.32
CA GLU A 172 0.58 15.73 -8.37
C GLU A 172 1.20 14.33 -8.42
N PHE A 173 0.72 13.40 -7.58
CA PHE A 173 1.15 12.01 -7.58
C PHE A 173 0.92 11.33 -8.94
N GLU A 174 -0.29 11.44 -9.48
CA GLU A 174 -0.63 10.87 -10.79
C GLU A 174 0.25 11.44 -11.90
N ARG A 175 0.50 12.76 -11.89
CA ARG A 175 1.40 13.41 -12.86
C ARG A 175 2.83 12.87 -12.73
N GLN A 176 3.32 12.69 -11.51
CA GLN A 176 4.65 12.13 -11.26
C GLN A 176 4.75 10.69 -11.75
N MET A 177 3.77 9.84 -11.43
CA MET A 177 3.74 8.44 -11.87
C MET A 177 3.67 8.32 -13.40
N ASN A 178 2.92 9.18 -14.08
CA ASN A 178 2.84 9.19 -15.54
C ASN A 178 4.14 9.66 -16.24
N CYS A 179 5.04 10.34 -15.53
CA CYS A 179 6.35 10.76 -16.04
C CYS A 179 7.48 9.81 -15.66
N MET A 180 7.19 8.74 -14.89
CA MET A 180 8.21 7.84 -14.36
C MET A 180 8.40 6.63 -15.26
N GLU A 181 9.67 6.33 -15.56
CA GLU A 181 10.07 5.07 -16.20
C GLU A 181 10.96 4.28 -15.25
N VAL A 182 10.71 2.97 -15.15
CA VAL A 182 11.52 2.05 -14.36
C VAL A 182 12.17 1.05 -15.28
N VAL A 183 13.50 1.03 -15.27
CA VAL A 183 14.31 0.05 -16.02
C VAL A 183 14.80 -1.01 -15.03
N LEU A 184 14.38 -2.26 -15.24
CA LEU A 184 14.81 -3.41 -14.45
C LEU A 184 15.87 -4.20 -15.22
N GLY A 185 17.02 -4.42 -14.60
CA GLY A 185 18.11 -5.25 -15.13
C GLY A 185 18.31 -6.49 -14.26
N PRO A 186 17.51 -7.57 -14.41
CA PRO A 186 17.68 -8.78 -13.63
C PRO A 186 18.94 -9.54 -14.04
N TYR A 187 19.68 -10.11 -13.08
CA TYR A 187 20.82 -11.00 -13.34
C TYR A 187 20.40 -12.34 -13.99
N SER A 188 19.12 -12.75 -13.82
CA SER A 188 18.56 -13.94 -14.40
C SER A 188 17.05 -13.80 -14.58
N LEU A 189 16.56 -14.16 -15.76
CA LEU A 189 15.13 -14.16 -16.09
C LEU A 189 14.38 -15.41 -15.59
N ARG A 190 15.12 -16.39 -15.04
CA ARG A 190 14.56 -17.69 -14.63
C ARG A 190 13.40 -17.55 -13.64
N GLN A 191 13.52 -16.65 -12.66
CA GLN A 191 12.47 -16.42 -11.66
C GLN A 191 11.27 -15.67 -12.27
N MET A 192 11.51 -14.65 -13.08
CA MET A 192 10.46 -13.91 -13.75
C MET A 192 9.63 -14.81 -14.69
N LYS A 193 10.29 -15.73 -15.40
CA LYS A 193 9.63 -16.75 -16.24
C LYS A 193 8.75 -17.68 -15.39
N LYS A 194 9.26 -18.19 -14.28
CA LYS A 194 8.52 -19.09 -13.38
C LYS A 194 7.33 -18.40 -12.71
N SER A 195 7.44 -17.13 -12.41
CA SER A 195 6.36 -16.33 -11.81
C SER A 195 5.26 -15.94 -12.80
N GLY A 196 5.45 -16.19 -14.12
CA GLY A 196 4.48 -15.85 -15.17
C GLY A 196 4.39 -14.35 -15.50
N ARG A 197 5.32 -13.50 -15.00
CA ARG A 197 5.34 -12.05 -15.27
C ARG A 197 6.02 -11.69 -16.59
N ILE A 198 6.75 -12.62 -17.19
CA ILE A 198 7.27 -12.49 -18.56
C ILE A 198 6.90 -13.70 -19.39
N SER A 199 6.72 -13.51 -20.71
CA SER A 199 6.44 -14.62 -21.61
C SER A 199 7.68 -15.51 -21.76
N ALA A 200 7.46 -16.79 -22.10
CA ALA A 200 8.54 -17.73 -22.38
C ALA A 200 9.45 -17.21 -23.52
N ALA A 201 8.87 -16.55 -24.53
CA ALA A 201 9.62 -15.97 -25.66
C ALA A 201 10.51 -14.80 -25.21
N ALA A 202 9.99 -13.90 -24.34
CA ALA A 202 10.78 -12.80 -23.82
C ALA A 202 11.95 -13.30 -22.94
N ALA A 203 11.75 -14.38 -22.18
CA ALA A 203 12.81 -14.97 -21.38
C ALA A 203 13.96 -15.55 -22.23
N VAL A 204 13.63 -16.19 -23.35
CA VAL A 204 14.64 -16.77 -24.28
C VAL A 204 15.42 -15.68 -25.03
N MET A 205 14.79 -14.55 -25.35
CA MET A 205 15.47 -13.43 -26.03
C MET A 205 16.40 -12.62 -25.10
N GLY A 206 16.24 -12.77 -23.78
CA GLY A 206 17.03 -12.04 -22.78
C GLY A 206 18.13 -12.86 -22.10
N GLU A 207 18.29 -14.15 -22.43
CA GLU A 207 19.41 -15.02 -22.05
C GLU A 207 20.46 -15.05 -23.18
#